data_e7845c1e3aa23048f2cf0ac2cbc67896
#
_entry.id   e7845c1e3aa23048f2cf0ac2cbc67896
#
_cell.length_a   1.000
_cell.length_b   1.000
_cell.length_c   1.000
_cell.angle_alpha   90.00
_cell.angle_beta   90.00
_cell.angle_gamma   90.00
#
_symmetry.space_group_name_H-M   'P 1'
#
loop_
_entity.id
_entity.type
_entity.pdbx_description
1 polymer ?
#
loop_
_entity_poly.entity_id
_entity_poly.type
_entity_poly.pdbx_seq_one_letter_code
_entity_poly.pdbx_strand_id
1 'polypeptide(L)'
;AAAIIVYENGEYFMKPIGVVTDSHSGISPEEAEQLGVKVLPMPFYVDNRCCYEGVTFTREEFLEKLKNGAKVSTSQPSPLEVMKLWDEALTEFEQIIYIPISSGLSGSCSTASMLASDEKYENKVFVVDNGRVSAPLRRSVLDALELIEKGYVAPWIKKMLESSRSDMVIYVGVETLENLKRGGRISAASAALGTVLNIKPVLKFDVSTLDVYQKCRGFNKARKVMIEAMKNDLNTKFEKWYKAGKVNLLAASSASPEVTKEWEAQIREEFPGMDVRCDDLSMGVACHIGY
;
A
#
# COMPACT_ATOMS: atom_id res chain seq x y z
N ALA A 1 -7.12 -19.05 3.46
CA ALA A 1 -8.34 -19.61 4.03
C ALA A 1 -9.38 -19.73 2.92
N ALA A 2 -9.89 -20.94 2.65
CA ALA A 2 -10.94 -21.15 1.69
C ALA A 2 -12.26 -20.67 2.31
N ALA A 3 -12.92 -19.72 1.65
CA ALA A 3 -14.26 -19.32 2.05
C ALA A 3 -15.24 -20.44 1.72
N ILE A 4 -15.75 -21.12 2.73
CA ILE A 4 -16.80 -22.14 2.56
C ILE A 4 -18.12 -21.38 2.55
N ILE A 5 -18.82 -21.39 1.41
CA ILE A 5 -20.23 -21.02 1.35
C ILE A 5 -20.99 -22.22 1.90
N VAL A 6 -21.60 -22.09 3.07
CA VAL A 6 -22.46 -23.12 3.64
C VAL A 6 -23.87 -22.89 3.13
N TYR A 7 -24.39 -23.85 2.35
CA TYR A 7 -25.80 -23.91 2.01
C TYR A 7 -26.52 -24.76 3.07
N GLU A 8 -27.19 -24.15 4.00
CA GLU A 8 -28.22 -24.82 4.78
C GLU A 8 -29.59 -24.53 4.16
N ASN A 9 -30.28 -25.55 3.73
CA ASN A 9 -31.67 -25.51 3.23
C ASN A 9 -31.93 -24.65 1.97
N GLY A 10 -30.92 -24.40 1.11
CA GLY A 10 -31.12 -23.64 -0.13
C GLY A 10 -31.29 -22.11 0.03
N GLU A 11 -31.07 -21.57 1.22
CA GLU A 11 -31.05 -20.14 1.45
C GLU A 11 -29.63 -19.57 1.30
N TYR A 12 -29.54 -18.42 0.65
CA TYR A 12 -28.27 -17.69 0.44
C TYR A 12 -27.99 -16.84 1.69
N PHE A 13 -27.02 -17.28 2.50
CA PHE A 13 -26.58 -16.49 3.65
C PHE A 13 -25.44 -15.55 3.24
N MET A 14 -25.63 -14.26 3.50
CA MET A 14 -24.56 -13.26 3.36
C MET A 14 -23.45 -13.54 4.38
N LYS A 15 -22.21 -13.39 3.97
CA LYS A 15 -21.08 -13.42 4.91
C LYS A 15 -21.12 -12.18 5.80
N PRO A 16 -20.81 -12.29 7.10
CA PRO A 16 -20.95 -11.15 8.01
C PRO A 16 -20.08 -9.95 7.65
N ILE A 17 -18.80 -10.15 7.30
CA ILE A 17 -17.87 -9.05 7.02
C ILE A 17 -16.97 -9.39 5.81
N GLY A 18 -16.90 -8.45 4.85
CA GLY A 18 -15.95 -8.49 3.74
C GLY A 18 -14.82 -7.48 3.90
N VAL A 19 -13.73 -7.69 3.19
CA VAL A 19 -12.61 -6.74 3.13
C VAL A 19 -12.47 -6.19 1.72
N VAL A 20 -12.36 -4.87 1.62
CA VAL A 20 -12.14 -4.12 0.40
C VAL A 20 -10.90 -3.25 0.57
N THR A 21 -10.05 -3.17 -0.44
CA THR A 21 -8.88 -2.28 -0.47
C THR A 21 -8.74 -1.64 -1.85
N ASP A 22 -7.67 -0.90 -2.09
CA ASP A 22 -7.33 -0.39 -3.41
C ASP A 22 -6.04 -0.99 -3.97
N SER A 23 -5.77 -0.79 -5.26
CA SER A 23 -4.62 -1.37 -5.95
C SER A 23 -3.25 -0.90 -5.43
N HIS A 24 -3.20 0.16 -4.60
CA HIS A 24 -1.96 0.55 -3.93
C HIS A 24 -1.53 -0.43 -2.83
N SER A 25 -2.37 -1.41 -2.47
CA SER A 25 -1.99 -2.53 -1.62
C SER A 25 -0.99 -3.48 -2.30
N GLY A 26 -0.92 -3.48 -3.63
CA GLY A 26 -0.13 -4.42 -4.41
C GLY A 26 -0.73 -5.84 -4.46
N ILE A 27 -1.97 -6.01 -4.01
CA ILE A 27 -2.71 -7.29 -4.13
C ILE A 27 -3.13 -7.45 -5.59
N SER A 28 -2.66 -8.52 -6.24
CA SER A 28 -3.06 -8.85 -7.61
C SER A 28 -4.50 -9.34 -7.69
N PRO A 29 -5.14 -9.32 -8.88
CA PRO A 29 -6.47 -9.92 -9.07
C PRO A 29 -6.54 -11.38 -8.61
N GLU A 30 -5.52 -12.19 -8.92
CA GLU A 30 -5.46 -13.61 -8.55
C GLU A 30 -5.33 -13.76 -7.01
N GLU A 31 -4.51 -12.95 -6.37
CA GLU A 31 -4.38 -12.94 -4.92
C GLU A 31 -5.65 -12.44 -4.25
N ALA A 32 -6.33 -11.44 -4.80
CA ALA A 32 -7.61 -10.95 -4.31
C ALA A 32 -8.69 -12.04 -4.30
N GLU A 33 -8.76 -12.82 -5.37
CA GLU A 33 -9.67 -13.98 -5.46
C GLU A 33 -9.35 -15.02 -4.39
N GLN A 34 -8.07 -15.38 -4.23
CA GLN A 34 -7.62 -16.35 -3.22
C GLN A 34 -7.92 -15.90 -1.79
N LEU A 35 -7.77 -14.60 -1.51
CA LEU A 35 -8.04 -14.02 -0.20
C LEU A 35 -9.54 -13.74 0.03
N GLY A 36 -10.37 -13.78 -1.00
CA GLY A 36 -11.78 -13.40 -0.94
C GLY A 36 -11.99 -11.92 -0.64
N VAL A 37 -11.08 -11.06 -1.11
CA VAL A 37 -11.14 -9.61 -0.95
C VAL A 37 -11.47 -8.92 -2.27
N LYS A 38 -12.00 -7.70 -2.21
CA LYS A 38 -12.21 -6.88 -3.41
C LYS A 38 -11.18 -5.75 -3.46
N VAL A 39 -10.64 -5.50 -4.64
CA VAL A 39 -9.61 -4.47 -4.88
C VAL A 39 -10.15 -3.42 -5.83
N LEU A 40 -10.19 -2.16 -5.40
CA LEU A 40 -10.54 -1.03 -6.24
C LEU A 40 -9.36 -0.68 -7.14
N PRO A 41 -9.49 -0.77 -8.47
CA PRO A 41 -8.44 -0.31 -9.39
C PRO A 41 -8.28 1.21 -9.27
N MET A 42 -7.08 1.68 -8.94
CA MET A 42 -6.79 3.10 -8.83
C MET A 42 -6.36 3.68 -10.18
N PRO A 43 -6.90 4.83 -10.58
CA PRO A 43 -6.54 5.45 -11.85
C PRO A 43 -5.15 6.10 -11.78
N PHE A 44 -4.39 5.92 -12.83
CA PHE A 44 -3.15 6.66 -13.10
C PHE A 44 -3.13 7.12 -14.57
N TYR A 45 -2.26 8.05 -14.88
CA TYR A 45 -2.18 8.63 -16.21
C TYR A 45 -0.79 8.44 -16.80
N VAL A 46 -0.75 8.04 -18.06
CA VAL A 46 0.46 7.99 -18.89
C VAL A 46 0.21 8.83 -20.12
N ASP A 47 0.99 9.89 -20.30
CA ASP A 47 0.85 10.85 -21.42
C ASP A 47 -0.60 11.36 -21.58
N ASN A 48 -1.23 11.73 -20.48
CA ASN A 48 -2.62 12.19 -20.33
C ASN A 48 -3.70 11.14 -20.64
N ARG A 49 -3.35 9.87 -20.86
CA ARG A 49 -4.33 8.78 -20.99
C ARG A 49 -4.58 8.17 -19.61
N CYS A 50 -5.85 8.06 -19.23
CA CYS A 50 -6.26 7.35 -18.01
C CYS A 50 -6.04 5.84 -18.18
N CYS A 51 -5.44 5.23 -17.19
CA CYS A 51 -5.00 3.83 -17.17
C CYS A 51 -5.32 3.19 -15.82
N TYR A 52 -5.46 1.87 -15.85
CA TYR A 52 -5.67 1.04 -14.66
C TYR A 52 -4.69 -0.12 -14.69
N GLU A 53 -4.13 -0.44 -13.54
CA GLU A 53 -3.15 -1.50 -13.36
C GLU A 53 -3.74 -2.87 -13.74
N GLY A 54 -2.98 -3.66 -14.50
CA GLY A 54 -3.42 -4.98 -14.98
C GLY A 54 -4.54 -4.94 -16.05
N VAL A 55 -5.07 -3.75 -16.39
CA VAL A 55 -6.12 -3.56 -17.39
C VAL A 55 -5.58 -2.88 -18.64
N THR A 56 -4.89 -1.74 -18.46
CA THR A 56 -4.43 -0.91 -19.59
C THR A 56 -3.01 -1.24 -20.01
N PHE A 57 -2.15 -1.58 -19.04
CA PHE A 57 -0.76 -1.93 -19.25
C PHE A 57 -0.38 -3.14 -18.42
N THR A 58 0.55 -3.94 -18.95
CA THR A 58 1.36 -4.83 -18.11
C THR A 58 2.39 -4.01 -17.32
N ARG A 59 2.96 -4.61 -16.29
CA ARG A 59 4.01 -3.98 -15.50
C ARG A 59 5.23 -3.61 -16.35
N GLU A 60 5.63 -4.51 -17.24
CA GLU A 60 6.79 -4.35 -18.12
C GLU A 60 6.60 -3.16 -19.07
N GLU A 61 5.44 -3.08 -19.73
CA GLU A 61 5.09 -1.97 -20.62
C GLU A 61 5.09 -0.62 -19.89
N PHE A 62 4.56 -0.59 -18.66
CA PHE A 62 4.55 0.62 -17.85
C PHE A 62 5.96 1.06 -17.43
N LEU A 63 6.79 0.13 -16.95
CA LEU A 63 8.17 0.42 -16.56
C LEU A 63 9.02 0.88 -17.74
N GLU A 64 8.81 0.31 -18.93
CA GLU A 64 9.46 0.77 -20.16
C GLU A 64 9.06 2.22 -20.50
N LYS A 65 7.78 2.56 -20.38
CA LYS A 65 7.32 3.95 -20.59
C LYS A 65 7.95 4.91 -19.57
N LEU A 66 8.04 4.53 -18.29
CA LEU A 66 8.72 5.34 -17.28
C LEU A 66 10.19 5.57 -17.61
N LYS A 67 10.92 4.54 -18.01
CA LYS A 67 12.33 4.63 -18.42
C LYS A 67 12.51 5.56 -19.62
N ASN A 68 11.56 5.56 -20.55
CA ASN A 68 11.55 6.41 -21.74
C ASN A 68 11.03 7.84 -21.46
N GLY A 69 10.79 8.20 -20.20
CA GLY A 69 10.44 9.56 -19.79
C GLY A 69 8.98 9.94 -20.00
N ALA A 70 8.07 8.98 -20.09
CA ALA A 70 6.64 9.25 -20.19
C ALA A 70 6.16 10.14 -19.02
N LYS A 71 5.25 11.05 -19.30
CA LYS A 71 4.63 11.88 -18.27
C LYS A 71 3.59 11.07 -17.51
N VAL A 72 3.82 10.88 -16.24
CA VAL A 72 2.92 10.11 -15.38
C VAL A 72 2.34 10.96 -14.25
N SER A 73 1.12 10.64 -13.86
CA SER A 73 0.44 11.24 -12.71
C SER A 73 -0.63 10.28 -12.18
N THR A 74 -1.21 10.58 -11.03
CA THR A 74 -2.30 9.81 -10.43
C THR A 74 -3.46 10.71 -10.07
N SER A 75 -4.64 10.11 -9.93
CA SER A 75 -5.79 10.74 -9.28
C SER A 75 -6.44 9.76 -8.31
N GLN A 76 -7.30 10.27 -7.44
CA GLN A 76 -8.20 9.39 -6.69
C GLN A 76 -9.26 8.79 -7.64
N PRO A 77 -9.89 7.65 -7.28
CA PRO A 77 -11.01 7.10 -8.02
C PRO A 77 -12.21 8.06 -7.92
N SER A 78 -13.11 7.97 -8.88
CA SER A 78 -14.37 8.71 -8.78
C SER A 78 -15.24 8.17 -7.64
N PRO A 79 -16.07 9.02 -6.98
CA PRO A 79 -17.03 8.53 -6.00
C PRO A 79 -17.91 7.40 -6.51
N LEU A 80 -18.29 7.46 -7.79
CA LEU A 80 -19.13 6.45 -8.42
C LEU A 80 -18.44 5.08 -8.50
N GLU A 81 -17.13 5.02 -8.81
CA GLU A 81 -16.36 3.78 -8.82
C GLU A 81 -16.25 3.17 -7.43
N VAL A 82 -16.02 4.00 -6.41
CA VAL A 82 -15.98 3.57 -5.00
C VAL A 82 -17.33 2.97 -4.59
N MET A 83 -18.43 3.70 -4.82
CA MET A 83 -19.77 3.26 -4.44
C MET A 83 -20.16 1.99 -5.21
N LYS A 84 -19.84 1.88 -6.50
CA LYS A 84 -20.12 0.69 -7.29
C LYS A 84 -19.45 -0.55 -6.70
N LEU A 85 -18.18 -0.46 -6.33
CA LEU A 85 -17.47 -1.58 -5.71
C LEU A 85 -18.05 -1.95 -4.33
N TRP A 86 -18.45 -0.95 -3.55
CA TRP A 86 -19.13 -1.21 -2.27
C TRP A 86 -20.48 -1.86 -2.46
N ASP A 87 -21.29 -1.39 -3.42
CA ASP A 87 -22.57 -2.00 -3.74
C ASP A 87 -22.41 -3.47 -4.17
N GLU A 88 -21.41 -3.77 -5.01
CA GLU A 88 -21.08 -5.14 -5.40
C GLU A 88 -20.65 -5.98 -4.18
N ALA A 89 -19.81 -5.44 -3.29
CA ALA A 89 -19.38 -6.15 -2.09
C ALA A 89 -20.54 -6.40 -1.13
N LEU A 90 -21.45 -5.43 -0.97
CA LEU A 90 -22.62 -5.54 -0.10
C LEU A 90 -23.71 -6.47 -0.64
N THR A 91 -23.56 -7.02 -1.85
CA THR A 91 -24.40 -8.16 -2.29
C THR A 91 -23.96 -9.49 -1.68
N GLU A 92 -22.71 -9.58 -1.23
CA GLU A 92 -22.09 -10.81 -0.69
C GLU A 92 -21.88 -10.74 0.83
N PHE A 93 -21.73 -9.51 1.38
CA PHE A 93 -21.39 -9.26 2.78
C PHE A 93 -22.42 -8.33 3.43
N GLU A 94 -22.72 -8.54 4.70
CA GLU A 94 -23.58 -7.63 5.49
C GLU A 94 -22.86 -6.31 5.78
N GLN A 95 -21.55 -6.38 6.04
CA GLN A 95 -20.68 -5.25 6.32
C GLN A 95 -19.38 -5.39 5.57
N ILE A 96 -18.74 -4.27 5.24
CA ILE A 96 -17.40 -4.26 4.64
C ILE A 96 -16.46 -3.35 5.42
N ILE A 97 -15.20 -3.78 5.49
CA ILE A 97 -14.07 -2.97 5.95
C ILE A 97 -13.32 -2.52 4.71
N TYR A 98 -13.32 -1.21 4.46
CA TYR A 98 -12.60 -0.61 3.35
C TYR A 98 -11.29 0.00 3.85
N ILE A 99 -10.15 -0.51 3.35
CA ILE A 99 -8.81 -0.11 3.76
C ILE A 99 -8.10 0.55 2.57
N PRO A 100 -8.30 1.85 2.32
CA PRO A 100 -7.65 2.59 1.24
C PRO A 100 -6.20 2.95 1.59
N ILE A 101 -5.47 3.43 0.59
CA ILE A 101 -4.17 4.10 0.79
C ILE A 101 -4.27 5.23 1.81
N SER A 102 -3.18 5.45 2.56
CA SER A 102 -3.04 6.53 3.56
C SER A 102 -3.64 7.87 3.13
N SER A 103 -4.40 8.49 4.03
CA SER A 103 -4.90 9.87 3.88
C SER A 103 -3.77 10.90 3.73
N GLY A 104 -2.56 10.60 4.18
CA GLY A 104 -1.38 11.45 3.98
C GLY A 104 -0.83 11.44 2.56
N LEU A 105 -1.22 10.47 1.72
CA LEU A 105 -0.75 10.33 0.34
C LEU A 105 -1.84 10.57 -0.70
N SER A 106 -3.11 10.37 -0.36
CA SER A 106 -4.25 10.52 -1.28
C SER A 106 -5.50 11.02 -0.59
N GLY A 107 -6.27 11.85 -1.27
CA GLY A 107 -7.60 12.27 -0.83
C GLY A 107 -8.66 11.15 -0.88
N SER A 108 -8.35 9.98 -1.44
CA SER A 108 -9.31 8.88 -1.60
C SER A 108 -9.89 8.38 -0.27
N CYS A 109 -9.06 8.32 0.79
CA CYS A 109 -9.52 7.94 2.12
C CYS A 109 -10.56 8.92 2.69
N SER A 110 -10.31 10.23 2.57
CA SER A 110 -11.24 11.27 3.04
C SER A 110 -12.54 11.26 2.23
N THR A 111 -12.45 11.08 0.90
CA THR A 111 -13.64 10.93 0.03
C THR A 111 -14.44 9.69 0.42
N ALA A 112 -13.78 8.55 0.62
CA ALA A 112 -14.45 7.32 1.07
C ALA A 112 -15.14 7.49 2.44
N SER A 113 -14.49 8.16 3.39
CA SER A 113 -15.07 8.44 4.71
C SER A 113 -16.32 9.31 4.62
N MET A 114 -16.33 10.28 3.72
CA MET A 114 -17.51 11.12 3.46
C MET A 114 -18.64 10.28 2.83
N LEU A 115 -18.34 9.43 1.84
CA LEU A 115 -19.33 8.55 1.22
C LEU A 115 -19.91 7.54 2.21
N ALA A 116 -19.09 6.99 3.11
CA ALA A 116 -19.53 6.02 4.11
C ALA A 116 -20.46 6.63 5.19
N SER A 117 -20.53 7.96 5.29
CA SER A 117 -21.49 8.67 6.17
C SER A 117 -22.87 8.85 5.55
N ASP A 118 -23.06 8.48 4.27
CA ASP A 118 -24.36 8.45 3.63
C ASP A 118 -25.26 7.36 4.26
N GLU A 119 -26.56 7.63 4.42
CA GLU A 119 -27.55 6.71 5.01
C GLU A 119 -27.50 5.32 4.37
N LYS A 120 -27.20 5.23 3.09
CA LYS A 120 -27.07 3.96 2.36
C LYS A 120 -25.95 3.07 2.90
N TYR A 121 -24.84 3.66 3.36
CA TYR A 121 -23.62 2.96 3.76
C TYR A 121 -23.35 3.01 5.26
N GLU A 122 -24.08 3.85 5.98
CA GLU A 122 -23.96 3.96 7.43
C GLU A 122 -24.13 2.60 8.11
N ASN A 123 -23.26 2.27 9.04
CA ASN A 123 -23.19 0.97 9.73
C ASN A 123 -22.93 -0.26 8.83
N LYS A 124 -22.69 -0.07 7.52
CA LYS A 124 -22.34 -1.13 6.57
C LYS A 124 -20.92 -1.02 6.05
N VAL A 125 -20.41 0.19 5.88
CA VAL A 125 -19.06 0.45 5.35
C VAL A 125 -18.18 1.10 6.41
N PHE A 126 -17.11 0.42 6.79
CA PHE A 126 -16.15 0.88 7.79
C PHE A 126 -14.83 1.26 7.10
N VAL A 127 -14.65 2.54 6.80
CA VAL A 127 -13.41 3.06 6.19
C VAL A 127 -12.31 3.14 7.24
N VAL A 128 -11.16 2.56 6.95
CA VAL A 128 -9.99 2.48 7.84
C VAL A 128 -8.86 3.35 7.32
N ASP A 129 -8.52 4.43 8.02
CA ASP A 129 -7.30 5.21 7.76
C ASP A 129 -6.16 4.78 8.70
N ASN A 130 -5.45 3.74 8.31
CA ASN A 130 -4.30 3.28 9.09
C ASN A 130 -2.94 3.83 8.62
N GLY A 131 -2.95 4.79 7.70
CA GLY A 131 -1.76 5.50 7.26
C GLY A 131 -0.79 4.66 6.45
N ARG A 132 -1.23 3.59 5.77
CA ARG A 132 -0.36 2.64 5.09
C ARG A 132 -0.48 2.70 3.57
N VAL A 133 0.51 2.15 2.89
CA VAL A 133 0.61 2.03 1.43
C VAL A 133 1.45 0.80 1.09
N SER A 134 1.29 0.20 -0.09
CA SER A 134 2.09 -0.93 -0.58
C SER A 134 2.07 -2.15 0.36
N ALA A 135 3.18 -2.84 0.54
CA ALA A 135 3.28 -4.03 1.39
C ALA A 135 2.70 -3.86 2.81
N PRO A 136 2.90 -2.74 3.52
CA PRO A 136 2.19 -2.46 4.78
C PRO A 136 0.67 -2.37 4.63
N LEU A 137 0.15 -1.81 3.54
CA LEU A 137 -1.30 -1.77 3.28
C LEU A 137 -1.85 -3.19 3.04
N ARG A 138 -1.13 -4.00 2.23
CA ARG A 138 -1.44 -5.41 2.06
C ARG A 138 -1.46 -6.15 3.39
N ARG A 139 -0.47 -5.92 4.27
CA ARG A 139 -0.47 -6.53 5.61
C ARG A 139 -1.73 -6.15 6.41
N SER A 140 -2.22 -4.93 6.30
CA SER A 140 -3.46 -4.51 6.97
C SER A 140 -4.69 -5.27 6.48
N VAL A 141 -4.73 -5.63 5.18
CA VAL A 141 -5.79 -6.50 4.64
C VAL A 141 -5.74 -7.87 5.28
N LEU A 142 -4.55 -8.46 5.38
CA LEU A 142 -4.36 -9.76 6.05
C LEU A 142 -4.70 -9.69 7.55
N ASP A 143 -4.29 -8.62 8.24
CA ASP A 143 -4.64 -8.39 9.63
C ASP A 143 -6.17 -8.30 9.84
N ALA A 144 -6.89 -7.63 8.91
CA ALA A 144 -8.34 -7.57 8.93
C ALA A 144 -8.97 -8.94 8.78
N LEU A 145 -8.50 -9.75 7.82
CA LEU A 145 -8.99 -11.12 7.60
C LEU A 145 -8.74 -11.99 8.84
N GLU A 146 -7.56 -11.94 9.44
CA GLU A 146 -7.24 -12.66 10.68
C GLU A 146 -8.16 -12.25 11.84
N LEU A 147 -8.52 -10.98 11.95
CA LEU A 147 -9.43 -10.49 12.98
C LEU A 147 -10.87 -10.95 12.74
N ILE A 148 -11.30 -11.00 11.47
CA ILE A 148 -12.61 -11.55 11.09
C ILE A 148 -12.69 -13.04 11.44
N GLU A 149 -11.67 -13.82 11.12
CA GLU A 149 -11.59 -15.24 11.47
C GLU A 149 -11.65 -15.48 12.97
N LYS A 150 -11.12 -14.56 13.78
CA LYS A 150 -11.21 -14.58 15.25
C LYS A 150 -12.57 -14.12 15.79
N GLY A 151 -13.51 -13.75 14.94
CA GLY A 151 -14.89 -13.38 15.31
C GLY A 151 -15.05 -11.93 15.79
N TYR A 152 -14.09 -11.03 15.50
CA TYR A 152 -14.23 -9.62 15.86
C TYR A 152 -15.20 -8.89 14.92
N VAL A 153 -15.97 -7.94 15.46
CA VAL A 153 -16.92 -7.13 14.71
C VAL A 153 -16.26 -5.96 13.97
N ALA A 154 -16.84 -5.52 12.87
CA ALA A 154 -16.26 -4.52 11.98
C ALA A 154 -15.85 -3.19 12.65
N PRO A 155 -16.63 -2.58 13.56
CA PRO A 155 -16.22 -1.36 14.28
C PRO A 155 -14.96 -1.56 15.13
N TRP A 156 -14.81 -2.75 15.74
CA TRP A 156 -13.65 -3.06 16.56
C TRP A 156 -12.41 -3.29 15.70
N ILE A 157 -12.55 -4.02 14.58
CA ILE A 157 -11.46 -4.24 13.61
C ILE A 157 -10.96 -2.91 13.07
N LYS A 158 -11.86 -1.99 12.65
CA LYS A 158 -11.52 -0.63 12.26
C LYS A 158 -10.66 0.05 13.33
N LYS A 159 -11.14 0.07 14.58
CA LYS A 159 -10.42 0.68 15.70
C LYS A 159 -9.03 0.09 15.91
N MET A 160 -8.89 -1.23 15.83
CA MET A 160 -7.61 -1.92 15.99
C MET A 160 -6.61 -1.55 14.88
N LEU A 161 -7.05 -1.57 13.63
CA LEU A 161 -6.20 -1.22 12.50
C LEU A 161 -5.76 0.26 12.56
N GLU A 162 -6.65 1.17 12.91
CA GLU A 162 -6.32 2.59 13.07
C GLU A 162 -5.40 2.86 14.27
N SER A 163 -5.55 2.12 15.37
CA SER A 163 -4.66 2.24 16.53
C SER A 163 -3.22 1.82 16.24
N SER A 164 -3.02 0.95 15.23
CA SER A 164 -1.69 0.50 14.78
C SER A 164 -1.03 1.44 13.76
N ARG A 165 -1.61 2.62 13.53
CA ARG A 165 -1.14 3.58 12.52
C ARG A 165 0.33 3.96 12.69
N SER A 166 0.78 4.17 13.93
CA SER A 166 2.17 4.52 14.25
C SER A 166 3.14 3.33 14.30
N ASP A 167 2.62 2.10 14.21
CA ASP A 167 3.43 0.88 14.34
C ASP A 167 4.04 0.44 13.00
N MET A 168 4.47 1.41 12.21
CA MET A 168 5.01 1.23 10.87
C MET A 168 6.08 2.29 10.60
N VAL A 169 7.01 1.96 9.73
CA VAL A 169 7.93 2.89 9.08
C VAL A 169 8.28 2.35 7.69
N ILE A 170 8.41 3.21 6.71
CA ILE A 170 8.89 2.84 5.38
C ILE A 170 10.10 3.70 5.04
N TYR A 171 11.18 3.07 4.58
CA TYR A 171 12.33 3.72 3.95
C TYR A 171 12.31 3.45 2.45
N VAL A 172 12.45 4.49 1.65
CA VAL A 172 12.36 4.40 0.18
C VAL A 172 13.61 5.02 -0.45
N GLY A 173 14.39 4.24 -1.18
CA GLY A 173 15.44 4.76 -2.04
C GLY A 173 14.88 5.09 -3.42
N VAL A 174 15.09 6.31 -3.92
CA VAL A 174 14.59 6.73 -5.24
C VAL A 174 15.71 7.23 -6.15
N GLU A 175 15.53 7.05 -7.47
CA GLU A 175 16.44 7.59 -8.48
C GLU A 175 16.49 9.11 -8.47
N THR A 176 15.33 9.74 -8.32
CA THR A 176 15.15 11.18 -8.36
C THR A 176 13.92 11.61 -7.56
N LEU A 177 13.90 12.87 -7.12
CA LEU A 177 12.74 13.46 -6.45
C LEU A 177 11.72 14.09 -7.43
N GLU A 178 12.02 14.09 -8.73
CA GLU A 178 11.22 14.84 -9.72
C GLU A 178 9.75 14.39 -9.77
N ASN A 179 9.50 13.08 -9.77
CA ASN A 179 8.15 12.55 -9.80
C ASN A 179 7.37 12.88 -8.52
N LEU A 180 8.03 12.79 -7.36
CA LEU A 180 7.44 13.14 -6.06
C LEU A 180 7.13 14.62 -5.94
N LYS A 181 8.02 15.50 -6.44
CA LYS A 181 7.82 16.94 -6.49
C LYS A 181 6.63 17.29 -7.39
N ARG A 182 6.61 16.75 -8.61
CA ARG A 182 5.54 16.96 -9.57
C ARG A 182 4.19 16.45 -9.04
N GLY A 183 4.20 15.30 -8.37
CA GLY A 183 3.02 14.71 -7.76
C GLY A 183 2.58 15.37 -6.44
N GLY A 184 3.42 16.20 -5.81
CA GLY A 184 3.11 16.83 -4.53
C GLY A 184 3.05 15.84 -3.34
N ARG A 185 3.72 14.68 -3.42
CA ARG A 185 3.75 13.65 -2.36
C ARG A 185 5.03 13.66 -1.55
N ILE A 186 5.74 14.78 -1.54
CA ILE A 186 6.91 15.04 -0.71
C ILE A 186 6.73 16.37 0.00
N SER A 187 7.25 16.50 1.23
CA SER A 187 7.15 17.74 1.98
C SER A 187 7.80 18.94 1.27
N ALA A 188 7.32 20.13 1.52
CA ALA A 188 7.85 21.37 0.94
C ALA A 188 9.36 21.56 1.23
N ALA A 189 9.79 21.18 2.44
CA ALA A 189 11.21 21.24 2.83
C ALA A 189 12.07 20.29 2.01
N SER A 190 11.59 19.07 1.80
CA SER A 190 12.27 18.07 0.98
C SER A 190 12.20 18.41 -0.52
N ALA A 191 11.10 18.99 -0.99
CA ALA A 191 10.94 19.46 -2.37
C ALA A 191 11.89 20.60 -2.74
N ALA A 192 12.28 21.45 -1.78
CA ALA A 192 13.23 22.53 -1.98
C ALA A 192 14.69 22.07 -2.22
N LEU A 193 14.98 20.77 -2.02
CA LEU A 193 16.28 20.21 -2.31
C LEU A 193 16.53 20.22 -3.82
N GLY A 194 17.57 20.92 -4.25
CA GLY A 194 17.97 21.00 -5.64
C GLY A 194 18.36 19.65 -6.23
N THR A 195 18.32 19.54 -7.54
CA THR A 195 18.79 18.36 -8.27
C THR A 195 20.33 18.36 -8.24
N VAL A 196 20.94 17.40 -7.55
CA VAL A 196 22.39 17.19 -7.53
C VAL A 196 22.69 15.90 -8.28
N LEU A 197 23.63 15.97 -9.22
CA LEU A 197 24.03 14.84 -10.02
C LEU A 197 24.49 13.67 -9.13
N ASN A 198 24.02 12.46 -9.44
CA ASN A 198 24.35 11.21 -8.75
C ASN A 198 23.94 11.13 -7.26
N ILE A 199 23.01 11.96 -6.81
CA ILE A 199 22.38 11.80 -5.48
C ILE A 199 21.16 10.90 -5.61
N LYS A 200 21.14 9.83 -4.81
CA LYS A 200 20.03 8.90 -4.64
C LYS A 200 19.47 9.09 -3.23
N PRO A 201 18.41 9.89 -3.06
CA PRO A 201 17.87 10.14 -1.74
C PRO A 201 17.19 8.88 -1.16
N VAL A 202 17.41 8.68 0.12
CA VAL A 202 16.57 7.80 0.94
C VAL A 202 15.52 8.68 1.61
N LEU A 203 14.28 8.30 1.45
CA LEU A 203 13.12 8.95 2.05
C LEU A 203 12.62 8.10 3.22
N LYS A 204 11.99 8.76 4.18
CA LYS A 204 11.22 8.12 5.26
C LYS A 204 9.76 8.53 5.13
N PHE A 205 8.88 7.55 5.17
CA PHE A 205 7.45 7.78 5.28
C PHE A 205 7.02 7.48 6.72
N ASP A 206 6.47 8.50 7.36
CA ASP A 206 5.96 8.42 8.72
C ASP A 206 4.48 8.82 8.70
N VAL A 207 3.65 7.89 8.24
CA VAL A 207 2.18 7.93 8.26
C VAL A 207 1.53 9.07 7.46
N SER A 208 2.10 10.27 7.47
CA SER A 208 1.48 11.48 6.88
C SER A 208 2.30 12.12 5.75
N THR A 209 3.62 12.08 5.85
CA THR A 209 4.52 12.76 4.90
C THR A 209 5.67 11.88 4.49
N LEU A 210 6.15 12.12 3.27
CA LEU A 210 7.36 11.52 2.74
C LEU A 210 8.47 12.58 2.78
N ASP A 211 9.46 12.37 3.64
CA ASP A 211 10.55 13.31 3.87
C ASP A 211 11.91 12.70 3.51
N VAL A 212 12.86 13.55 3.10
CA VAL A 212 14.24 13.10 2.86
C VAL A 212 14.89 12.76 4.20
N TYR A 213 15.17 11.47 4.37
CA TYR A 213 15.92 10.93 5.51
C TYR A 213 17.41 11.16 5.34
N GLN A 214 17.95 10.77 4.18
CA GLN A 214 19.38 10.93 3.88
C GLN A 214 19.66 11.06 2.39
N LYS A 215 20.64 11.90 2.03
CA LYS A 215 21.19 12.02 0.67
C LYS A 215 22.35 11.05 0.50
N CYS A 216 22.26 10.15 -0.47
CA CYS A 216 23.26 9.13 -0.72
C CYS A 216 23.90 9.32 -2.10
N ARG A 217 25.19 9.01 -2.23
CA ARG A 217 25.86 8.93 -3.53
C ARG A 217 25.74 7.49 -4.05
N GLY A 218 24.84 7.29 -5.03
CA GLY A 218 24.56 5.99 -5.63
C GLY A 218 23.69 5.08 -4.78
N PHE A 219 23.06 4.08 -5.43
CA PHE A 219 22.12 3.15 -4.80
C PHE A 219 22.76 2.21 -3.78
N ASN A 220 24.02 1.81 -3.96
CA ASN A 220 24.71 0.95 -2.98
C ASN A 220 24.78 1.62 -1.60
N LYS A 221 25.01 2.95 -1.56
CA LYS A 221 24.97 3.68 -0.28
C LYS A 221 23.56 3.84 0.23
N ALA A 222 22.56 4.08 -0.65
CA ALA A 222 21.17 4.19 -0.27
C ALA A 222 20.64 2.88 0.36
N ARG A 223 20.93 1.73 -0.25
CA ARG A 223 20.56 0.40 0.29
C ARG A 223 21.13 0.19 1.71
N LYS A 224 22.45 0.49 1.91
CA LYS A 224 23.08 0.39 3.23
C LYS A 224 22.39 1.29 4.27
N VAL A 225 22.09 2.54 3.90
CA VAL A 225 21.41 3.49 4.78
C VAL A 225 20.03 3.01 5.17
N MET A 226 19.23 2.44 4.24
CA MET A 226 17.93 1.86 4.57
C MET A 226 18.05 0.69 5.54
N ILE A 227 19.01 -0.22 5.31
CA ILE A 227 19.27 -1.36 6.20
C ILE A 227 19.67 -0.90 7.60
N GLU A 228 20.62 0.05 7.69
CA GLU A 228 21.08 0.61 8.96
C GLU A 228 19.92 1.29 9.72
N ALA A 229 19.08 2.07 9.03
CA ALA A 229 17.92 2.72 9.62
C ALA A 229 16.90 1.70 10.14
N MET A 230 16.62 0.65 9.40
CA MET A 230 15.71 -0.42 9.83
C MET A 230 16.26 -1.20 11.01
N LYS A 231 17.56 -1.54 11.02
CA LYS A 231 18.22 -2.17 12.19
C LYS A 231 18.14 -1.29 13.43
N ASN A 232 18.33 0.02 13.27
CA ASN A 232 18.17 0.96 14.37
C ASN A 232 16.73 0.97 14.89
N ASP A 233 15.73 1.04 14.02
CA ASP A 233 14.32 1.06 14.45
C ASP A 233 13.89 -0.24 15.11
N LEU A 234 14.39 -1.40 14.66
CA LEU A 234 14.16 -2.68 15.31
C LEU A 234 14.73 -2.72 16.75
N ASN A 235 15.83 -2.04 17.00
CA ASN A 235 16.48 -2.00 18.31
C ASN A 235 16.06 -0.82 19.19
N THR A 236 15.17 0.07 18.67
CA THR A 236 14.69 1.25 19.39
C THR A 236 13.16 1.31 19.39
N LYS A 237 12.57 1.91 18.33
CA LYS A 237 11.12 2.13 18.20
C LYS A 237 10.32 0.83 18.31
N PHE A 238 10.82 -0.27 17.72
CA PHE A 238 10.13 -1.55 17.65
C PHE A 238 10.75 -2.65 18.56
N GLU A 239 11.69 -2.31 19.41
CA GLU A 239 12.46 -3.28 20.22
C GLU A 239 11.58 -4.31 20.95
N LYS A 240 10.53 -3.85 21.61
CA LYS A 240 9.58 -4.71 22.31
C LYS A 240 8.94 -5.76 21.40
N TRP A 241 8.48 -5.33 20.23
CA TRP A 241 7.82 -6.19 19.26
C TRP A 241 8.82 -7.11 18.55
N TYR A 242 10.01 -6.59 18.26
CA TYR A 242 11.10 -7.35 17.65
C TYR A 242 11.53 -8.50 18.55
N LYS A 243 11.80 -8.24 19.84
CA LYS A 243 12.12 -9.28 20.83
C LYS A 243 11.00 -10.32 21.02
N ALA A 244 9.76 -9.92 20.80
CA ALA A 244 8.61 -10.82 20.88
C ALA A 244 8.33 -11.60 19.57
N GLY A 245 9.15 -11.43 18.50
CA GLY A 245 8.94 -12.05 17.19
C GLY A 245 7.68 -11.58 16.48
N LYS A 246 7.22 -10.36 16.73
CA LYS A 246 5.96 -9.79 16.22
C LYS A 246 6.16 -8.68 15.19
N VAL A 247 7.33 -8.59 14.57
CA VAL A 247 7.62 -7.62 13.51
C VAL A 247 7.57 -8.31 12.16
N ASN A 248 6.85 -7.74 11.22
CA ASN A 248 6.89 -8.15 9.82
C ASN A 248 7.91 -7.27 9.08
N LEU A 249 8.88 -7.89 8.42
CA LEU A 249 9.82 -7.22 7.54
C LEU A 249 9.32 -7.34 6.11
N LEU A 250 8.99 -6.20 5.50
CA LEU A 250 8.35 -6.13 4.19
C LEU A 250 9.24 -5.32 3.26
N ALA A 251 9.32 -5.74 2.01
CA ALA A 251 10.00 -5.02 0.94
C ALA A 251 9.08 -4.88 -0.26
N ALA A 252 9.31 -3.86 -1.07
CA ALA A 252 8.66 -3.72 -2.37
C ALA A 252 9.56 -2.96 -3.34
N SER A 253 9.43 -3.24 -4.63
CA SER A 253 10.30 -2.68 -5.66
C SER A 253 9.55 -2.34 -6.94
N SER A 254 9.93 -1.23 -7.59
CA SER A 254 9.56 -0.90 -8.97
C SER A 254 10.73 -1.12 -9.96
N ALA A 255 11.86 -1.61 -9.49
CA ALA A 255 13.02 -1.90 -10.33
C ALA A 255 12.83 -3.17 -11.20
N SER A 256 13.81 -3.46 -12.06
CA SER A 256 13.78 -4.70 -12.84
C SER A 256 13.83 -5.93 -11.94
N PRO A 257 13.36 -7.09 -12.43
CA PRO A 257 13.36 -8.35 -11.66
C PRO A 257 14.74 -8.72 -11.11
N GLU A 258 15.80 -8.46 -11.87
CA GLU A 258 17.18 -8.75 -11.46
C GLU A 258 17.58 -7.89 -10.25
N VAL A 259 17.35 -6.57 -10.32
CA VAL A 259 17.66 -5.61 -9.24
C VAL A 259 16.80 -5.91 -8.01
N THR A 260 15.55 -6.30 -8.20
CA THR A 260 14.65 -6.69 -7.12
C THR A 260 15.13 -7.93 -6.40
N LYS A 261 15.57 -8.97 -7.14
CA LYS A 261 16.17 -10.20 -6.55
C LYS A 261 17.46 -9.92 -5.77
N GLU A 262 18.34 -9.06 -6.32
CA GLU A 262 19.56 -8.65 -5.60
C GLU A 262 19.20 -7.92 -4.28
N TRP A 263 18.21 -7.04 -4.31
CA TRP A 263 17.75 -6.32 -3.13
C TRP A 263 17.13 -7.26 -2.09
N GLU A 264 16.29 -8.17 -2.52
CA GLU A 264 15.71 -9.18 -1.63
C GLU A 264 16.78 -10.07 -0.99
N ALA A 265 17.76 -10.55 -1.77
CA ALA A 265 18.86 -11.35 -1.26
C ALA A 265 19.68 -10.58 -0.21
N GLN A 266 19.96 -9.29 -0.46
CA GLN A 266 20.67 -8.45 0.50
C GLN A 266 19.88 -8.25 1.79
N ILE A 267 18.55 -8.03 1.71
CA ILE A 267 17.72 -7.92 2.91
C ILE A 267 17.74 -9.22 3.71
N ARG A 268 17.61 -10.38 3.06
CA ARG A 268 17.63 -11.70 3.73
C ARG A 268 18.96 -11.97 4.43
N GLU A 269 20.08 -11.56 3.84
CA GLU A 269 21.41 -11.65 4.45
C GLU A 269 21.54 -10.75 5.70
N GLU A 270 21.03 -9.53 5.63
CA GLU A 270 21.16 -8.52 6.69
C GLU A 270 20.19 -8.69 7.85
N PHE A 271 19.10 -9.47 7.66
CA PHE A 271 18.10 -9.77 8.67
C PHE A 271 17.86 -11.28 8.82
N PRO A 272 18.90 -12.04 9.25
CA PRO A 272 18.79 -13.49 9.38
C PRO A 272 17.70 -13.88 10.38
N GLY A 273 16.90 -14.89 10.02
CA GLY A 273 15.80 -15.39 10.85
C GLY A 273 14.49 -14.62 10.73
N MET A 274 14.44 -13.53 9.96
CA MET A 274 13.20 -12.86 9.62
C MET A 274 12.69 -13.36 8.25
N ASP A 275 11.39 -13.61 8.17
CA ASP A 275 10.76 -13.83 6.87
C ASP A 275 10.63 -12.50 6.14
N VAL A 276 11.07 -12.47 4.89
CA VAL A 276 11.04 -11.28 4.04
C VAL A 276 10.25 -11.59 2.78
N ARG A 277 9.15 -10.90 2.59
CA ARG A 277 8.42 -10.85 1.34
C ARG A 277 8.82 -9.58 0.58
N CYS A 278 9.20 -9.73 -0.68
CA CYS A 278 9.43 -8.63 -1.60
C CYS A 278 8.31 -8.59 -2.63
N ASP A 279 7.45 -7.57 -2.52
CA ASP A 279 6.31 -7.37 -3.42
C ASP A 279 6.67 -6.42 -4.57
N ASP A 280 5.90 -6.47 -5.64
CA ASP A 280 5.92 -5.45 -6.67
C ASP A 280 5.21 -4.19 -6.18
N LEU A 281 5.81 -3.01 -6.43
CA LEU A 281 5.10 -1.75 -6.21
C LEU A 281 4.02 -1.55 -7.27
N SER A 282 2.84 -1.11 -6.87
CA SER A 282 1.77 -0.77 -7.80
C SER A 282 2.21 0.33 -8.77
N MET A 283 1.65 0.34 -9.97
CA MET A 283 1.96 1.35 -11.00
C MET A 283 1.62 2.76 -10.51
N GLY A 284 0.53 2.91 -9.74
CA GLY A 284 0.16 4.18 -9.12
C GLY A 284 1.23 4.71 -8.17
N VAL A 285 1.83 3.85 -7.33
CA VAL A 285 2.96 4.24 -6.46
C VAL A 285 4.20 4.54 -7.30
N ALA A 286 4.51 3.72 -8.31
CA ALA A 286 5.65 3.91 -9.19
C ALA A 286 5.57 5.23 -10.00
N CYS A 287 4.38 5.76 -10.29
CA CYS A 287 4.21 7.10 -10.86
C CYS A 287 4.88 8.20 -10.03
N HIS A 288 5.00 8.02 -8.72
CA HIS A 288 5.59 9.00 -7.79
C HIS A 288 7.04 8.72 -7.46
N ILE A 289 7.42 7.46 -7.24
CA ILE A 289 8.78 7.12 -6.83
C ILE A 289 9.71 6.77 -8.00
N GLY A 290 9.16 6.53 -9.18
CA GLY A 290 9.92 6.12 -10.36
C GLY A 290 10.11 4.59 -10.44
N TYR A 291 11.12 4.19 -11.21
CA TYR A 291 11.47 2.80 -11.47
C TYR A 291 12.83 2.45 -10.86
#